data_c173722bf43969a709cfabc09dbd9cd1
#
_entry.id   c173722bf43969a709cfabc09dbd9cd1
#
_cell.length_a   1.000
_cell.length_b   1.000
_cell.length_c   1.000
_cell.angle_alpha   90.00
_cell.angle_beta   90.00
_cell.angle_gamma   90.00
#
_symmetry.space_group_name_H-M   'P 1'
#
loop_
_entity.id
_entity.type
_entity.pdbx_description
1 polymer ?
#
loop_
_entity_poly.entity_id
_entity_poly.type
_entity_poly.pdbx_seq_one_letter_code
_entity_poly.pdbx_strand_id
1 'polypeptide(L)'
;MAELKSRRVILKDYVEGYPTEAHMEVLPAAAVDEAAAAEEGSVLVKNLYLSCDPYMRPKMSRPLHQSYTAAFVPGTAITGYGVSEVVRSSRPGLAAGDLVWGMTGWEDYSIIKPPFTAILTKIQPDDGVPLSYYTGILGMPGLTAYVGFHHICSPKAGETVYVSAASGAVGQLVGQFARLLGCHVVGSAGSKEKVDLLINKFGFHDAFNYKEEGGDLAGALKKRFPDGIDVYFENVGGKMLEAVLLNMKVHGRIAVCGLISQYNLTAGEKEADVGVRNLTSIVSKRIRMQGFIEPDHKQVVRLTAPE
;
A
#
# COMPACT_ATOMS: atom_id res chain seq x y z
N MET A 1 -17.04 -33.77 12.90
CA MET A 1 -16.45 -32.42 13.17
C MET A 1 -17.59 -31.44 13.10
N ALA A 2 -17.57 -30.33 13.85
CA ALA A 2 -18.59 -29.29 13.71
C ALA A 2 -18.46 -28.63 12.33
N GLU A 3 -19.61 -28.34 11.71
CA GLU A 3 -19.67 -27.64 10.42
C GLU A 3 -19.00 -26.28 10.55
N LEU A 4 -17.99 -25.98 9.70
CA LEU A 4 -17.34 -24.67 9.66
C LEU A 4 -18.28 -23.66 8.99
N LYS A 5 -18.45 -22.49 9.62
CA LYS A 5 -19.28 -21.40 9.09
C LYS A 5 -18.44 -20.13 8.93
N SER A 6 -18.61 -19.45 7.83
CA SER A 6 -17.85 -18.25 7.45
C SER A 6 -18.79 -17.10 7.14
N ARG A 7 -18.65 -15.98 7.87
CA ARG A 7 -19.18 -14.67 7.45
C ARG A 7 -18.26 -14.12 6.38
N ARG A 8 -18.79 -13.25 5.53
CA ARG A 8 -17.98 -12.58 4.51
C ARG A 8 -18.44 -11.15 4.30
N VAL A 9 -17.50 -10.29 3.95
CA VAL A 9 -17.78 -8.91 3.54
C VAL A 9 -17.76 -8.85 2.02
N ILE A 10 -18.88 -8.45 1.41
CA ILE A 10 -19.00 -8.29 -0.03
C ILE A 10 -19.05 -6.81 -0.41
N LEU A 11 -18.59 -6.50 -1.63
CA LEU A 11 -18.92 -5.24 -2.29
C LEU A 11 -20.30 -5.39 -2.91
N LYS A 12 -21.26 -4.48 -2.60
CA LYS A 12 -22.64 -4.54 -3.10
C LYS A 12 -22.75 -4.08 -4.54
N ASP A 13 -22.07 -2.97 -4.87
CA ASP A 13 -21.97 -2.40 -6.21
C ASP A 13 -20.68 -1.58 -6.33
N TYR A 14 -20.35 -1.18 -7.54
CA TYR A 14 -19.19 -0.31 -7.79
C TYR A 14 -19.35 1.06 -7.13
N VAL A 15 -18.24 1.62 -6.68
CA VAL A 15 -18.18 2.86 -5.93
C VAL A 15 -17.72 4.02 -6.80
N GLU A 16 -18.52 5.08 -6.86
CA GLU A 16 -18.13 6.41 -7.31
C GLU A 16 -17.86 7.30 -6.09
N GLY A 17 -16.82 8.14 -6.15
CA GLY A 17 -16.48 9.00 -5.02
C GLY A 17 -15.91 8.22 -3.83
N TYR A 18 -16.22 8.63 -2.62
CA TYR A 18 -15.72 8.01 -1.40
C TYR A 18 -16.50 6.74 -1.05
N PRO A 19 -15.82 5.62 -0.73
CA PRO A 19 -16.48 4.42 -0.22
C PRO A 19 -17.10 4.71 1.15
N THR A 20 -18.27 4.13 1.38
CA THR A 20 -18.98 4.18 2.66
C THR A 20 -19.41 2.77 3.05
N GLU A 21 -19.83 2.57 4.30
CA GLU A 21 -20.37 1.29 4.77
C GLU A 21 -21.57 0.82 3.92
N ALA A 22 -22.36 1.74 3.34
CA ALA A 22 -23.49 1.40 2.48
C ALA A 22 -23.09 0.61 1.21
N HIS A 23 -21.84 0.73 0.76
CA HIS A 23 -21.30 0.01 -0.40
C HIS A 23 -20.89 -1.43 -0.08
N MET A 24 -20.84 -1.78 1.19
CA MET A 24 -20.39 -3.10 1.65
C MET A 24 -21.51 -3.76 2.46
N GLU A 25 -21.47 -5.07 2.56
CA GLU A 25 -22.39 -5.85 3.37
C GLU A 25 -21.66 -7.03 4.02
N VAL A 26 -21.94 -7.24 5.29
CA VAL A 26 -21.51 -8.44 6.00
C VAL A 26 -22.60 -9.51 5.84
N LEU A 27 -22.34 -10.49 5.00
CA LEU A 27 -23.25 -11.63 4.86
C LEU A 27 -23.17 -12.53 6.09
N PRO A 28 -24.32 -13.12 6.51
CA PRO A 28 -24.37 -14.03 7.64
C PRO A 28 -23.50 -15.27 7.38
N ALA A 29 -23.11 -15.93 8.46
CA ALA A 29 -22.29 -17.13 8.39
C ALA A 29 -23.00 -18.24 7.63
N ALA A 30 -22.36 -18.71 6.56
CA ALA A 30 -22.78 -19.86 5.76
C ALA A 30 -21.77 -21.00 5.90
N ALA A 31 -22.21 -22.24 5.62
CA ALA A 31 -21.33 -23.39 5.61
C ALA A 31 -20.19 -23.22 4.64
N VAL A 32 -18.97 -23.59 5.07
CA VAL A 32 -17.81 -23.65 4.19
C VAL A 32 -17.94 -24.87 3.26
N ASP A 33 -17.72 -24.67 1.97
CA ASP A 33 -17.74 -25.76 0.98
C ASP A 33 -16.52 -26.67 1.17
N GLU A 34 -16.70 -27.74 1.95
CA GLU A 34 -15.63 -28.69 2.22
C GLU A 34 -15.18 -29.47 0.96
N ALA A 35 -16.06 -29.64 -0.04
CA ALA A 35 -15.70 -30.29 -1.29
C ALA A 35 -14.73 -29.42 -2.09
N ALA A 36 -15.02 -28.12 -2.21
CA ALA A 36 -14.12 -27.17 -2.84
C ALA A 36 -12.78 -27.03 -2.09
N ALA A 37 -12.78 -27.15 -0.77
CA ALA A 37 -11.56 -27.15 0.03
C ALA A 37 -10.70 -28.42 -0.14
N ALA A 38 -11.26 -29.50 -0.65
CA ALA A 38 -10.56 -30.76 -0.92
C ALA A 38 -9.99 -30.87 -2.34
N GLU A 39 -10.32 -29.91 -3.24
CA GLU A 39 -9.77 -29.89 -4.61
C GLU A 39 -8.23 -29.82 -4.59
N GLU A 40 -7.60 -30.45 -5.58
CA GLU A 40 -6.13 -30.48 -5.70
C GLU A 40 -5.52 -29.07 -5.73
N GLY A 41 -4.48 -28.87 -4.92
CA GLY A 41 -3.78 -27.59 -4.79
C GLY A 41 -4.53 -26.51 -3.99
N SER A 42 -5.77 -26.79 -3.51
CA SER A 42 -6.54 -25.85 -2.68
C SER A 42 -6.03 -25.79 -1.25
N VAL A 43 -6.25 -24.63 -0.60
CA VAL A 43 -5.92 -24.39 0.80
C VAL A 43 -7.11 -23.72 1.48
N LEU A 44 -7.64 -24.34 2.53
CA LEU A 44 -8.63 -23.75 3.43
C LEU A 44 -7.87 -23.07 4.56
N VAL A 45 -8.11 -21.79 4.75
CA VAL A 45 -7.50 -21.01 5.81
C VAL A 45 -8.53 -20.36 6.71
N LYS A 46 -8.17 -20.15 7.97
CA LYS A 46 -8.85 -19.29 8.93
C LYS A 46 -8.14 -17.95 8.95
N ASN A 47 -8.83 -16.87 8.62
CA ASN A 47 -8.25 -15.54 8.61
C ASN A 47 -8.06 -15.01 10.02
N LEU A 48 -6.86 -14.53 10.33
CA LEU A 48 -6.47 -13.99 11.63
C LEU A 48 -6.35 -12.46 11.56
N TYR A 49 -5.74 -11.94 10.50
CA TYR A 49 -5.58 -10.51 10.23
C TYR A 49 -5.86 -10.22 8.77
N LEU A 50 -6.59 -9.14 8.51
CA LEU A 50 -6.89 -8.63 7.17
C LEU A 50 -6.28 -7.24 7.04
N SER A 51 -5.62 -6.97 5.92
CA SER A 51 -5.06 -5.65 5.61
C SER A 51 -6.09 -4.80 4.87
N CYS A 52 -6.17 -3.51 5.24
CA CYS A 52 -6.98 -2.53 4.54
C CYS A 52 -6.04 -1.58 3.80
N ASP A 53 -5.82 -1.83 2.52
CA ASP A 53 -4.81 -1.15 1.73
C ASP A 53 -5.42 -0.18 0.70
N PRO A 54 -4.78 0.99 0.45
CA PRO A 54 -5.31 1.99 -0.49
C PRO A 54 -5.53 1.48 -1.92
N TYR A 55 -4.75 0.50 -2.40
CA TYR A 55 -4.92 -0.09 -3.73
C TYR A 55 -6.27 -0.82 -3.90
N MET A 56 -6.95 -1.15 -2.80
CA MET A 56 -8.27 -1.76 -2.84
C MET A 56 -9.34 -0.76 -3.32
N ARG A 57 -9.13 0.57 -3.14
CA ARG A 57 -10.08 1.57 -3.56
C ARG A 57 -10.33 1.59 -5.09
N PRO A 58 -9.33 1.67 -5.97
CA PRO A 58 -9.57 1.55 -7.42
C PRO A 58 -10.20 0.21 -7.82
N LYS A 59 -9.97 -0.88 -7.09
CA LYS A 59 -10.65 -2.17 -7.34
C LYS A 59 -12.16 -2.13 -7.06
N MET A 60 -12.65 -1.18 -6.26
CA MET A 60 -14.08 -0.98 -6.01
C MET A 60 -14.77 -0.21 -7.14
N SER A 61 -14.03 0.35 -8.09
CA SER A 61 -14.59 1.10 -9.22
C SER A 61 -14.84 0.18 -10.41
N ARG A 62 -15.83 0.56 -11.24
CA ARG A 62 -16.07 -0.10 -12.53
C ARG A 62 -14.80 -0.02 -13.38
N PRO A 63 -14.28 -1.16 -13.87
CA PRO A 63 -13.06 -1.14 -14.66
C PRO A 63 -13.30 -0.45 -16.01
N LEU A 64 -12.57 0.62 -16.27
CA LEU A 64 -12.59 1.35 -17.54
C LEU A 64 -11.43 0.92 -18.45
N HIS A 65 -10.33 0.49 -17.83
CA HIS A 65 -9.10 0.08 -18.52
C HIS A 65 -8.47 -1.12 -17.81
N GLN A 66 -7.56 -1.80 -18.50
CA GLN A 66 -6.76 -2.86 -17.90
C GLN A 66 -5.86 -2.27 -16.81
N SER A 67 -5.84 -2.92 -15.65
CA SER A 67 -4.97 -2.58 -14.50
C SER A 67 -4.08 -3.77 -14.14
N TYR A 68 -3.07 -3.52 -13.34
CA TYR A 68 -2.19 -4.58 -12.78
C TYR A 68 -2.94 -5.55 -11.85
N THR A 69 -4.15 -5.19 -11.40
CA THR A 69 -5.01 -6.03 -10.56
C THR A 69 -6.45 -5.96 -11.06
N ALA A 70 -7.17 -7.08 -10.97
CA ALA A 70 -8.59 -7.13 -11.35
C ALA A 70 -9.45 -6.32 -10.37
N ALA A 71 -10.50 -5.69 -10.89
CA ALA A 71 -11.52 -5.07 -10.05
C ALA A 71 -12.25 -6.13 -9.19
N PHE A 72 -12.82 -5.70 -8.08
CA PHE A 72 -13.75 -6.54 -7.33
C PHE A 72 -15.02 -6.79 -8.15
N VAL A 73 -15.59 -7.96 -7.96
CA VAL A 73 -16.88 -8.31 -8.58
C VAL A 73 -17.97 -8.08 -7.54
N PRO A 74 -18.94 -7.19 -7.78
CA PRO A 74 -20.05 -7.00 -6.88
C PRO A 74 -20.76 -8.31 -6.54
N GLY A 75 -21.18 -8.46 -5.29
CA GLY A 75 -21.77 -9.70 -4.76
C GLY A 75 -20.76 -10.76 -4.32
N THR A 76 -19.46 -10.56 -4.56
CA THR A 76 -18.40 -11.48 -4.10
C THR A 76 -17.63 -10.90 -2.92
N ALA A 77 -16.95 -11.78 -2.17
CA ALA A 77 -16.11 -11.35 -1.06
C ALA A 77 -15.00 -10.40 -1.52
N ILE A 78 -14.81 -9.31 -0.80
CA ILE A 78 -13.64 -8.43 -0.97
C ILE A 78 -12.38 -9.26 -0.69
N THR A 79 -11.33 -9.06 -1.47
CA THR A 79 -10.06 -9.76 -1.30
C THR A 79 -8.91 -8.79 -1.05
N GLY A 80 -7.96 -9.20 -0.22
CA GLY A 80 -6.78 -8.40 0.12
C GLY A 80 -5.71 -9.24 0.77
N TYR A 81 -4.58 -8.61 1.13
CA TYR A 81 -3.55 -9.29 1.90
C TYR A 81 -4.03 -9.58 3.32
N GLY A 82 -3.56 -10.69 3.87
CA GLY A 82 -3.88 -11.09 5.23
C GLY A 82 -2.88 -12.09 5.78
N VAL A 83 -3.06 -12.40 7.07
CA VAL A 83 -2.39 -13.48 7.78
C VAL A 83 -3.44 -14.48 8.16
N SER A 84 -3.19 -15.74 7.88
CA SER A 84 -4.16 -16.82 8.11
C SER A 84 -3.47 -18.06 8.66
N GLU A 85 -4.25 -18.90 9.34
CA GLU A 85 -3.87 -20.25 9.75
C GLU A 85 -4.45 -21.27 8.77
N VAL A 86 -3.63 -22.20 8.30
CA VAL A 86 -4.08 -23.28 7.43
C VAL A 86 -4.92 -24.26 8.24
N VAL A 87 -6.16 -24.46 7.83
CA VAL A 87 -7.09 -25.46 8.40
C VAL A 87 -6.94 -26.80 7.68
N ARG A 88 -6.85 -26.75 6.35
CA ARG A 88 -6.64 -27.90 5.47
C ARG A 88 -5.86 -27.47 4.23
N SER A 89 -4.99 -28.32 3.73
CA SER A 89 -4.25 -28.07 2.50
C SER A 89 -4.12 -29.36 1.68
N SER A 90 -4.35 -29.25 0.38
CA SER A 90 -3.91 -30.22 -0.64
C SER A 90 -2.71 -29.70 -1.44
N ARG A 91 -2.19 -28.49 -1.11
CA ARG A 91 -0.98 -27.94 -1.68
C ARG A 91 0.25 -28.50 -0.98
N PRO A 92 1.25 -29.06 -1.71
CA PRO A 92 2.53 -29.46 -1.12
C PRO A 92 3.23 -28.30 -0.39
N GLY A 93 3.83 -28.60 0.76
CA GLY A 93 4.59 -27.65 1.57
C GLY A 93 3.75 -26.80 2.54
N LEU A 94 2.42 -26.99 2.57
CA LEU A 94 1.55 -26.41 3.60
C LEU A 94 0.76 -27.52 4.31
N ALA A 95 0.70 -27.44 5.63
CA ALA A 95 -0.03 -28.35 6.50
C ALA A 95 -0.98 -27.60 7.44
N ALA A 96 -1.97 -28.27 7.99
CA ALA A 96 -2.84 -27.72 9.02
C ALA A 96 -2.01 -27.19 10.20
N GLY A 97 -2.37 -26.00 10.71
CA GLY A 97 -1.65 -25.27 11.75
C GLY A 97 -0.52 -24.35 11.22
N ASP A 98 -0.15 -24.44 9.96
CA ASP A 98 0.82 -23.51 9.39
C ASP A 98 0.23 -22.10 9.33
N LEU A 99 1.06 -21.10 9.63
CA LEU A 99 0.71 -19.70 9.41
C LEU A 99 1.17 -19.28 8.01
N VAL A 100 0.30 -18.55 7.30
CA VAL A 100 0.56 -18.08 5.95
C VAL A 100 0.22 -16.60 5.82
N TRP A 101 0.99 -15.90 4.99
CA TRP A 101 0.72 -14.56 4.51
C TRP A 101 0.41 -14.61 3.02
N GLY A 102 -0.59 -13.84 2.57
CA GLY A 102 -0.93 -13.75 1.15
C GLY A 102 -2.32 -13.16 0.91
N MET A 103 -2.83 -13.35 -0.31
CA MET A 103 -4.16 -12.89 -0.70
C MET A 103 -5.25 -13.83 -0.16
N THR A 104 -6.22 -13.25 0.56
CA THR A 104 -7.35 -13.97 1.14
C THR A 104 -8.65 -13.16 1.00
N GLY A 105 -9.79 -13.76 1.30
CA GLY A 105 -11.08 -13.06 1.36
C GLY A 105 -11.27 -12.29 2.67
N TRP A 106 -12.06 -11.24 2.63
CA TRP A 106 -12.58 -10.62 3.85
C TRP A 106 -13.73 -11.47 4.41
N GLU A 107 -13.36 -12.59 5.01
CA GLU A 107 -14.25 -13.62 5.55
C GLU A 107 -13.58 -14.35 6.71
N ASP A 108 -14.34 -15.09 7.52
CA ASP A 108 -13.75 -15.83 8.64
C ASP A 108 -12.85 -16.98 8.15
N TYR A 109 -13.29 -17.70 7.09
CA TYR A 109 -12.57 -18.79 6.44
C TYR A 109 -12.55 -18.58 4.93
N SER A 110 -11.40 -18.74 4.31
CA SER A 110 -11.23 -18.62 2.86
C SER A 110 -10.75 -19.92 2.24
N ILE A 111 -11.33 -20.29 1.09
CA ILE A 111 -10.80 -21.35 0.22
C ILE A 111 -10.00 -20.68 -0.88
N ILE A 112 -8.69 -20.89 -0.84
CA ILE A 112 -7.77 -20.33 -1.84
C ILE A 112 -7.43 -21.44 -2.83
N LYS A 113 -7.72 -21.19 -4.11
CA LYS A 113 -7.52 -22.14 -5.21
C LYS A 113 -6.34 -21.73 -6.10
N PRO A 114 -5.73 -22.66 -6.84
CA PRO A 114 -4.79 -22.32 -7.90
C PRO A 114 -5.40 -21.33 -8.91
N PRO A 115 -4.60 -20.38 -9.46
CA PRO A 115 -3.18 -20.18 -9.21
C PRO A 115 -2.86 -19.36 -7.95
N PHE A 116 -3.86 -18.86 -7.24
CA PHE A 116 -3.66 -17.94 -6.11
C PHE A 116 -2.97 -18.58 -4.90
N THR A 117 -3.03 -19.90 -4.77
CA THR A 117 -2.26 -20.59 -3.72
C THR A 117 -0.75 -20.40 -3.89
N ALA A 118 -0.26 -20.13 -5.10
CA ALA A 118 1.17 -19.90 -5.35
C ALA A 118 1.72 -18.65 -4.66
N ILE A 119 0.86 -17.68 -4.33
CA ILE A 119 1.26 -16.44 -3.64
C ILE A 119 1.15 -16.54 -2.12
N LEU A 120 0.62 -17.64 -1.57
CA LEU A 120 0.67 -17.88 -0.14
C LEU A 120 2.10 -18.22 0.28
N THR A 121 2.63 -17.44 1.20
CA THR A 121 3.95 -17.65 1.78
C THR A 121 3.78 -18.17 3.20
N LYS A 122 4.40 -19.31 3.51
CA LYS A 122 4.48 -19.81 4.88
C LYS A 122 5.35 -18.86 5.68
N ILE A 123 4.85 -18.44 6.85
CA ILE A 123 5.57 -17.57 7.76
C ILE A 123 5.89 -18.34 9.05
N GLN A 124 7.07 -18.05 9.60
CA GLN A 124 7.50 -18.51 10.89
C GLN A 124 7.79 -17.26 11.73
N PRO A 125 6.80 -16.79 12.50
CA PRO A 125 7.02 -15.60 13.31
C PRO A 125 8.06 -15.91 14.39
N ASP A 126 9.06 -15.04 14.51
CA ASP A 126 10.00 -15.07 15.62
C ASP A 126 9.27 -14.75 16.94
N ASP A 127 9.79 -15.27 18.06
CA ASP A 127 9.28 -14.96 19.38
C ASP A 127 9.27 -13.46 19.63
N GLY A 128 8.10 -12.93 19.96
CA GLY A 128 7.90 -11.51 20.24
C GLY A 128 7.52 -10.64 19.05
N VAL A 129 7.47 -11.16 17.82
CA VAL A 129 6.98 -10.42 16.65
C VAL A 129 5.48 -10.64 16.46
N PRO A 130 4.63 -9.62 16.66
CA PRO A 130 3.19 -9.74 16.46
C PRO A 130 2.83 -10.14 15.03
N LEU A 131 1.87 -11.08 14.85
CA LEU A 131 1.40 -11.49 13.53
C LEU A 131 0.87 -10.34 12.67
N SER A 132 0.32 -9.29 13.30
CA SER A 132 -0.13 -8.09 12.59
C SER A 132 0.98 -7.37 11.82
N TYR A 133 2.26 -7.58 12.17
CA TYR A 133 3.38 -6.98 11.43
C TYR A 133 3.50 -7.50 9.99
N TYR A 134 2.96 -8.71 9.71
CA TYR A 134 2.89 -9.25 8.35
C TYR A 134 1.81 -8.58 7.47
N THR A 135 0.94 -7.74 8.05
CA THR A 135 0.08 -6.81 7.27
C THR A 135 0.68 -5.41 7.17
N GLY A 136 1.89 -5.19 7.69
CA GLY A 136 2.60 -3.91 7.73
C GLY A 136 4.05 -4.04 7.25
N ILE A 137 5.00 -3.84 8.17
CA ILE A 137 6.45 -3.81 7.87
C ILE A 137 6.98 -5.11 7.27
N LEU A 138 6.48 -6.27 7.70
CA LEU A 138 6.86 -7.59 7.18
C LEU A 138 5.97 -8.07 6.02
N GLY A 139 5.04 -7.23 5.56
CA GLY A 139 4.10 -7.52 4.47
C GLY A 139 4.26 -6.57 3.29
N MET A 140 3.16 -6.44 2.52
CA MET A 140 3.13 -5.64 1.31
C MET A 140 3.54 -4.17 1.53
N PRO A 141 3.10 -3.45 2.58
CA PRO A 141 3.53 -2.07 2.80
C PRO A 141 5.05 -1.93 3.03
N GLY A 142 5.65 -2.85 3.79
CA GLY A 142 7.09 -2.87 4.04
C GLY A 142 7.90 -3.11 2.77
N LEU A 143 7.49 -4.10 1.97
CA LEU A 143 8.12 -4.38 0.68
C LEU A 143 7.97 -3.21 -0.30
N THR A 144 6.79 -2.60 -0.37
CA THR A 144 6.53 -1.40 -1.19
C THR A 144 7.46 -0.26 -0.80
N ALA A 145 7.59 0.01 0.50
CA ALA A 145 8.48 1.06 1.01
C ALA A 145 9.95 0.76 0.65
N TYR A 146 10.39 -0.48 0.85
CA TYR A 146 11.76 -0.91 0.57
C TYR A 146 12.11 -0.80 -0.92
N VAL A 147 11.27 -1.36 -1.78
CA VAL A 147 11.47 -1.32 -3.24
C VAL A 147 11.48 0.10 -3.76
N GLY A 148 10.46 0.90 -3.43
CA GLY A 148 10.35 2.27 -3.91
C GLY A 148 11.50 3.16 -3.44
N PHE A 149 11.93 2.99 -2.20
CA PHE A 149 13.01 3.79 -1.63
C PHE A 149 14.39 3.33 -2.13
N HIS A 150 14.74 2.06 -1.92
CA HIS A 150 16.09 1.57 -2.22
C HIS A 150 16.33 1.26 -3.70
N HIS A 151 15.36 0.63 -4.39
CA HIS A 151 15.57 0.22 -5.79
C HIS A 151 15.16 1.29 -6.79
N ILE A 152 13.98 1.92 -6.59
CA ILE A 152 13.50 2.93 -7.54
C ILE A 152 14.23 4.25 -7.35
N CYS A 153 14.31 4.77 -6.13
CA CYS A 153 14.98 6.04 -5.86
C CYS A 153 16.49 5.92 -5.74
N SER A 154 17.01 4.80 -5.24
CA SER A 154 18.45 4.58 -4.99
C SER A 154 19.10 5.77 -4.25
N PRO A 155 18.63 6.09 -3.04
CA PRO A 155 19.08 7.26 -2.28
C PRO A 155 20.52 7.11 -1.80
N LYS A 156 21.15 8.24 -1.47
CA LYS A 156 22.49 8.30 -0.88
C LYS A 156 22.43 9.05 0.46
N ALA A 157 23.33 8.68 1.38
CA ALA A 157 23.49 9.42 2.63
C ALA A 157 23.73 10.92 2.34
N GLY A 158 23.13 11.78 3.18
CA GLY A 158 23.19 13.24 3.03
C GLY A 158 22.17 13.85 2.07
N GLU A 159 21.44 13.04 1.28
CA GLU A 159 20.38 13.56 0.41
C GLU A 159 19.13 13.99 1.17
N THR A 160 18.36 14.88 0.55
CA THR A 160 17.08 15.35 1.07
C THR A 160 15.94 14.50 0.52
N VAL A 161 15.10 13.99 1.40
CA VAL A 161 13.97 13.10 1.08
C VAL A 161 12.66 13.73 1.51
N TYR A 162 11.73 13.85 0.60
CA TYR A 162 10.37 14.23 0.91
C TYR A 162 9.43 13.01 0.77
N VAL A 163 8.52 12.85 1.73
CA VAL A 163 7.51 11.79 1.74
C VAL A 163 6.13 12.40 1.90
N SER A 164 5.26 12.23 0.91
CA SER A 164 3.84 12.61 1.03
C SER A 164 3.02 11.49 1.69
N ALA A 165 1.90 11.83 2.35
CA ALA A 165 1.13 10.91 3.18
C ALA A 165 2.04 10.10 4.12
N ALA A 166 3.01 10.80 4.74
CA ALA A 166 4.13 10.20 5.43
C ALA A 166 3.74 9.36 6.65
N SER A 167 2.60 9.61 7.27
CA SER A 167 2.10 8.83 8.42
C SER A 167 1.37 7.53 8.04
N GLY A 168 1.17 7.28 6.74
CA GLY A 168 0.60 6.03 6.24
C GLY A 168 1.53 4.83 6.40
N ALA A 169 1.01 3.61 6.20
CA ALA A 169 1.77 2.38 6.40
C ALA A 169 3.09 2.33 5.59
N VAL A 170 3.08 2.78 4.34
CA VAL A 170 4.27 2.87 3.49
C VAL A 170 5.12 4.09 3.85
N GLY A 171 4.50 5.28 3.95
CA GLY A 171 5.22 6.54 4.11
C GLY A 171 6.09 6.60 5.37
N GLN A 172 5.56 6.10 6.51
CA GLN A 172 6.32 6.06 7.76
C GLN A 172 7.57 5.16 7.69
N LEU A 173 7.50 4.08 6.92
CA LEU A 173 8.64 3.18 6.74
C LEU A 173 9.70 3.80 5.84
N VAL A 174 9.29 4.44 4.74
CA VAL A 174 10.20 5.19 3.87
C VAL A 174 10.98 6.24 4.65
N GLY A 175 10.30 7.02 5.50
CA GLY A 175 10.97 8.02 6.34
C GLY A 175 11.98 7.42 7.30
N GLN A 176 11.65 6.29 7.93
CA GLN A 176 12.57 5.58 8.82
C GLN A 176 13.76 5.00 8.05
N PHE A 177 13.55 4.41 6.87
CA PHE A 177 14.66 3.98 6.00
C PHE A 177 15.57 5.15 5.60
N ALA A 178 14.98 6.31 5.26
CA ALA A 178 15.75 7.51 4.95
C ALA A 178 16.60 7.98 6.14
N ARG A 179 16.02 7.94 7.35
CA ARG A 179 16.77 8.26 8.58
C ARG A 179 17.94 7.30 8.82
N LEU A 180 17.69 6.00 8.70
CA LEU A 180 18.71 4.97 8.87
C LEU A 180 19.86 5.09 7.86
N LEU A 181 19.55 5.52 6.63
CA LEU A 181 20.55 5.77 5.59
C LEU A 181 21.32 7.08 5.78
N GLY A 182 20.91 7.94 6.71
CA GLY A 182 21.54 9.24 6.93
C GLY A 182 21.06 10.34 5.99
N CYS A 183 19.84 10.24 5.44
CA CYS A 183 19.20 11.31 4.67
C CYS A 183 18.52 12.32 5.59
N HIS A 184 18.35 13.57 5.11
CA HIS A 184 17.47 14.54 5.72
C HIS A 184 16.04 14.30 5.24
N VAL A 185 15.12 13.90 6.13
CA VAL A 185 13.75 13.52 5.77
C VAL A 185 12.71 14.48 6.32
N VAL A 186 11.81 14.92 5.44
CA VAL A 186 10.64 15.72 5.77
C VAL A 186 9.39 15.00 5.27
N GLY A 187 8.32 15.03 6.07
CA GLY A 187 7.05 14.42 5.73
C GLY A 187 5.88 15.38 5.70
N SER A 188 4.81 15.03 4.99
CA SER A 188 3.53 15.73 5.13
C SER A 188 2.41 14.78 5.55
N ALA A 189 1.50 15.29 6.36
CA ALA A 189 0.32 14.59 6.85
C ALA A 189 -0.88 15.54 6.93
N GLY A 190 -2.05 15.02 7.22
CA GLY A 190 -3.30 15.79 7.17
C GLY A 190 -3.88 16.17 8.53
N SER A 191 -3.11 16.03 9.63
CA SER A 191 -3.47 16.51 10.97
C SER A 191 -2.24 16.70 11.84
N LYS A 192 -2.40 17.50 12.92
CA LYS A 192 -1.34 17.78 13.89
C LYS A 192 -0.84 16.51 14.56
N GLU A 193 -1.74 15.61 14.98
CA GLU A 193 -1.39 14.36 15.66
C GLU A 193 -0.50 13.47 14.77
N LYS A 194 -0.77 13.46 13.46
CA LYS A 194 0.05 12.73 12.49
C LYS A 194 1.42 13.38 12.29
N VAL A 195 1.49 14.69 12.30
CA VAL A 195 2.77 15.43 12.25
C VAL A 195 3.59 15.15 13.51
N ASP A 196 2.97 15.22 14.69
CA ASP A 196 3.63 14.91 15.96
C ASP A 196 4.15 13.45 15.99
N LEU A 197 3.38 12.51 15.43
CA LEU A 197 3.78 11.11 15.28
C LEU A 197 5.04 10.95 14.42
N LEU A 198 5.11 11.67 13.29
CA LEU A 198 6.25 11.63 12.39
C LEU A 198 7.53 12.11 13.08
N ILE A 199 7.46 13.21 13.80
CA ILE A 199 8.60 13.80 14.46
C ILE A 199 9.00 12.99 15.70
N ASN A 200 8.04 12.76 16.62
CA ASN A 200 8.36 12.26 17.96
C ASN A 200 8.54 10.75 18.02
N LYS A 201 7.88 9.98 17.13
CA LYS A 201 7.96 8.52 17.13
C LYS A 201 8.80 7.97 15.99
N PHE A 202 8.64 8.51 14.77
CA PHE A 202 9.33 7.97 13.59
C PHE A 202 10.62 8.72 13.24
N GLY A 203 10.93 9.80 13.98
CA GLY A 203 12.20 10.49 13.90
C GLY A 203 12.44 11.27 12.60
N PHE A 204 11.38 11.72 11.91
CA PHE A 204 11.52 12.66 10.81
C PHE A 204 12.19 13.94 11.29
N HIS A 205 13.01 14.59 10.46
CA HIS A 205 13.66 15.84 10.82
C HIS A 205 12.69 17.01 10.87
N ASP A 206 11.67 17.00 9.99
CA ASP A 206 10.57 17.95 9.99
C ASP A 206 9.33 17.27 9.39
N ALA A 207 8.15 17.78 9.75
CA ALA A 207 6.89 17.36 9.15
C ALA A 207 5.88 18.51 9.22
N PHE A 208 4.92 18.53 8.30
CA PHE A 208 3.92 19.58 8.24
C PHE A 208 2.51 19.08 7.91
N ASN A 209 1.53 19.82 8.39
CA ASN A 209 0.14 19.60 8.02
C ASN A 209 -0.14 20.37 6.71
N TYR A 210 -0.25 19.66 5.60
CA TYR A 210 -0.45 20.26 4.28
C TYR A 210 -1.76 21.08 4.17
N LYS A 211 -2.73 20.84 5.04
CA LYS A 211 -4.01 21.58 5.07
C LYS A 211 -3.88 22.97 5.67
N GLU A 212 -2.84 23.21 6.46
CA GLU A 212 -2.58 24.47 7.16
C GLU A 212 -1.68 25.43 6.37
N GLU A 213 -1.18 25.00 5.21
CA GLU A 213 -0.26 25.82 4.37
C GLU A 213 -1.00 26.80 3.42
N GLY A 214 -2.29 27.08 3.67
CA GLY A 214 -3.05 28.08 2.91
C GLY A 214 -3.17 27.83 1.40
N GLY A 215 -2.89 26.60 0.95
CA GLY A 215 -2.86 26.23 -0.47
C GLY A 215 -1.53 26.46 -1.17
N ASP A 216 -0.56 27.12 -0.55
CA ASP A 216 0.78 27.29 -1.09
C ASP A 216 1.73 26.14 -0.72
N LEU A 217 1.47 24.99 -1.31
CA LEU A 217 2.32 23.80 -1.10
C LEU A 217 3.73 23.99 -1.65
N ALA A 218 3.89 24.77 -2.72
CA ALA A 218 5.19 25.02 -3.32
C ALA A 218 6.07 25.86 -2.40
N GLY A 219 5.53 26.93 -1.81
CA GLY A 219 6.23 27.75 -0.81
C GLY A 219 6.51 26.98 0.48
N ALA A 220 5.58 26.15 0.92
CA ALA A 220 5.77 25.28 2.09
C ALA A 220 6.94 24.31 1.92
N LEU A 221 7.07 23.70 0.73
CA LEU A 221 8.20 22.85 0.39
C LEU A 221 9.50 23.65 0.24
N LYS A 222 9.47 24.80 -0.43
CA LYS A 222 10.66 25.67 -0.59
C LYS A 222 11.25 26.10 0.74
N LYS A 223 10.40 26.40 1.72
CA LYS A 223 10.83 26.77 3.09
C LYS A 223 11.60 25.64 3.78
N ARG A 224 11.17 24.40 3.57
CA ARG A 224 11.75 23.20 4.22
C ARG A 224 12.92 22.60 3.45
N PHE A 225 12.96 22.85 2.15
CA PHE A 225 13.99 22.40 1.22
C PHE A 225 14.56 23.60 0.46
N PRO A 226 15.31 24.49 1.13
CA PRO A 226 15.83 25.70 0.47
C PRO A 226 16.72 25.39 -0.75
N ASP A 227 17.45 24.26 -0.72
CA ASP A 227 18.30 23.78 -1.82
C ASP A 227 17.60 22.78 -2.75
N GLY A 228 16.33 22.44 -2.46
CA GLY A 228 15.53 21.51 -3.24
C GLY A 228 15.55 20.05 -2.72
N ILE A 229 14.78 19.20 -3.40
CA ILE A 229 14.50 17.81 -3.02
C ILE A 229 15.28 16.86 -3.93
N ASP A 230 16.09 15.96 -3.37
CA ASP A 230 16.80 14.91 -4.11
C ASP A 230 15.88 13.73 -4.44
N VAL A 231 15.09 13.29 -3.45
CA VAL A 231 14.21 12.12 -3.53
C VAL A 231 12.81 12.48 -3.08
N TYR A 232 11.83 12.13 -3.90
CA TYR A 232 10.42 12.20 -3.51
C TYR A 232 9.78 10.82 -3.57
N PHE A 233 9.18 10.41 -2.47
CA PHE A 233 8.34 9.23 -2.42
C PHE A 233 6.86 9.65 -2.53
N GLU A 234 6.30 9.40 -3.70
CA GLU A 234 4.98 9.89 -4.11
C GLU A 234 3.87 8.93 -3.73
N ASN A 235 2.96 9.40 -2.86
CA ASN A 235 1.77 8.67 -2.44
C ASN A 235 0.46 9.42 -2.76
N VAL A 236 0.52 10.70 -3.17
CA VAL A 236 -0.63 11.62 -3.16
C VAL A 236 -1.09 12.04 -4.55
N GLY A 237 -0.17 12.48 -5.40
CA GLY A 237 -0.50 13.02 -6.74
C GLY A 237 -1.03 14.45 -6.72
N GLY A 238 -1.67 14.86 -7.81
CA GLY A 238 -2.37 16.13 -7.97
C GLY A 238 -1.54 17.35 -7.59
N LYS A 239 -2.12 18.25 -6.80
CA LYS A 239 -1.48 19.51 -6.38
C LYS A 239 -0.17 19.31 -5.60
N MET A 240 -0.03 18.19 -4.87
CA MET A 240 1.21 17.89 -4.15
C MET A 240 2.34 17.56 -5.13
N LEU A 241 2.09 16.69 -6.10
CA LEU A 241 3.07 16.38 -7.14
C LEU A 241 3.46 17.61 -7.93
N GLU A 242 2.48 18.47 -8.27
CA GLU A 242 2.74 19.74 -8.97
C GLU A 242 3.69 20.64 -8.18
N ALA A 243 3.45 20.79 -6.88
CA ALA A 243 4.32 21.60 -6.00
C ALA A 243 5.72 20.99 -5.83
N VAL A 244 5.81 19.67 -5.76
CA VAL A 244 7.09 18.95 -5.63
C VAL A 244 7.95 19.14 -6.87
N LEU A 245 7.40 19.04 -8.09
CA LEU A 245 8.15 19.20 -9.33
C LEU A 245 8.87 20.56 -9.40
N LEU A 246 8.29 21.63 -8.86
CA LEU A 246 8.94 22.94 -8.74
C LEU A 246 10.12 22.94 -7.77
N ASN A 247 10.09 22.07 -6.75
CA ASN A 247 11.07 22.03 -5.68
C ASN A 247 12.12 20.91 -5.81
N MET A 248 12.03 20.05 -6.84
CA MET A 248 13.04 19.02 -7.10
C MET A 248 14.37 19.63 -7.52
N LYS A 249 15.47 19.03 -7.10
CA LYS A 249 16.81 19.29 -7.64
C LYS A 249 16.97 18.75 -9.05
N VAL A 250 18.01 19.20 -9.72
CA VAL A 250 18.49 18.60 -10.97
C VAL A 250 18.91 17.15 -10.70
N HIS A 251 18.46 16.21 -11.57
CA HIS A 251 18.62 14.76 -11.41
C HIS A 251 17.90 14.16 -10.19
N GLY A 252 16.89 14.86 -9.65
CA GLY A 252 16.02 14.31 -8.62
C GLY A 252 15.30 13.05 -9.06
N ARG A 253 14.88 12.24 -8.08
CA ARG A 253 14.21 10.94 -8.35
C ARG A 253 12.87 10.91 -7.63
N ILE A 254 11.84 10.42 -8.33
CA ILE A 254 10.48 10.27 -7.83
C ILE A 254 10.04 8.81 -7.99
N ALA A 255 9.81 8.11 -6.88
CA ALA A 255 9.13 6.83 -6.87
C ALA A 255 7.62 7.05 -6.76
N VAL A 256 6.89 6.74 -7.82
CA VAL A 256 5.43 6.88 -7.86
C VAL A 256 4.79 5.59 -7.35
N CYS A 257 4.45 5.60 -6.07
CA CYS A 257 3.82 4.49 -5.37
C CYS A 257 2.29 4.54 -5.47
N GLY A 258 1.72 5.73 -5.35
CA GLY A 258 0.28 5.92 -5.37
C GLY A 258 -0.13 7.38 -5.56
N LEU A 259 -1.38 7.58 -5.97
CA LEU A 259 -1.97 8.89 -6.23
C LEU A 259 -3.29 9.02 -5.45
N ILE A 260 -3.23 8.88 -4.11
CA ILE A 260 -4.43 8.71 -3.27
C ILE A 260 -5.41 9.89 -3.35
N SER A 261 -4.94 11.09 -3.67
CA SER A 261 -5.80 12.25 -3.89
C SER A 261 -6.73 12.09 -5.09
N GLN A 262 -6.41 11.16 -6.01
CA GLN A 262 -7.15 10.94 -7.26
C GLN A 262 -8.15 9.76 -7.19
N TYR A 263 -8.02 8.89 -6.18
CA TYR A 263 -8.78 7.63 -6.13
C TYR A 263 -10.27 7.81 -5.93
N ASN A 264 -10.69 8.88 -5.26
CA ASN A 264 -12.09 9.14 -4.93
C ASN A 264 -12.73 10.23 -5.78
N LEU A 265 -12.04 10.77 -6.79
CA LEU A 265 -12.61 11.76 -7.68
C LEU A 265 -13.73 11.13 -8.52
N THR A 266 -14.87 11.81 -8.58
CA THR A 266 -15.96 11.50 -9.50
C THR A 266 -15.57 11.84 -10.94
N ALA A 267 -16.33 11.38 -11.91
CA ALA A 267 -16.09 11.70 -13.32
C ALA A 267 -16.02 13.21 -13.56
N GLY A 268 -16.99 13.99 -13.03
CA GLY A 268 -17.01 15.43 -13.17
C GLY A 268 -15.84 16.15 -12.48
N GLU A 269 -15.40 15.65 -11.31
CA GLU A 269 -14.22 16.20 -10.64
C GLU A 269 -12.93 15.91 -11.41
N LYS A 270 -12.81 14.74 -12.05
CA LYS A 270 -11.68 14.41 -12.93
C LYS A 270 -11.63 15.29 -14.17
N GLU A 271 -12.77 15.61 -14.76
CA GLU A 271 -12.87 16.55 -15.90
C GLU A 271 -12.51 17.98 -15.50
N ALA A 272 -12.86 18.40 -14.27
CA ALA A 272 -12.53 19.70 -13.73
C ALA A 272 -11.09 19.81 -13.22
N ASP A 273 -10.43 18.67 -12.91
CA ASP A 273 -9.05 18.65 -12.47
C ASP A 273 -8.12 18.89 -13.66
N VAL A 274 -7.46 20.04 -13.64
CA VAL A 274 -6.55 20.47 -14.72
C VAL A 274 -5.27 19.64 -14.77
N GLY A 275 -5.10 18.68 -13.87
CA GLY A 275 -3.95 17.81 -13.78
C GLY A 275 -2.66 18.51 -13.33
N VAL A 276 -1.53 17.84 -13.54
CA VAL A 276 -0.20 18.36 -13.17
C VAL A 276 0.38 19.19 -14.31
N ARG A 277 0.55 20.49 -14.10
CA ARG A 277 1.01 21.46 -15.13
C ARG A 277 2.53 21.56 -15.23
N ASN A 278 3.24 21.28 -14.14
CA ASN A 278 4.69 21.50 -14.03
C ASN A 278 5.56 20.36 -14.60
N LEU A 279 5.00 19.51 -15.49
CA LEU A 279 5.72 18.37 -16.08
C LEU A 279 6.96 18.79 -16.88
N THR A 280 7.02 20.03 -17.37
CA THR A 280 8.23 20.59 -18.01
C THR A 280 9.45 20.59 -17.09
N SER A 281 9.23 20.60 -15.78
CA SER A 281 10.31 20.46 -14.77
C SER A 281 11.06 19.13 -14.88
N ILE A 282 10.40 18.07 -15.36
CA ILE A 282 11.02 16.77 -15.59
C ILE A 282 12.14 16.91 -16.64
N VAL A 283 11.88 17.65 -17.70
CA VAL A 283 12.85 17.91 -18.77
C VAL A 283 13.97 18.83 -18.29
N SER A 284 13.60 20.01 -17.78
CA SER A 284 14.58 21.05 -17.41
C SER A 284 15.50 20.61 -16.27
N LYS A 285 15.00 19.82 -15.33
CA LYS A 285 15.77 19.27 -14.20
C LYS A 285 16.25 17.84 -14.42
N ARG A 286 15.94 17.18 -15.55
CA ARG A 286 16.29 15.78 -15.87
C ARG A 286 15.85 14.85 -14.73
N ILE A 287 14.63 15.04 -14.20
CA ILE A 287 14.05 14.25 -13.12
C ILE A 287 13.75 12.84 -13.64
N ARG A 288 14.12 11.82 -12.89
CA ARG A 288 13.66 10.46 -13.12
C ARG A 288 12.40 10.24 -12.29
N MET A 289 11.25 10.07 -12.94
CA MET A 289 9.97 9.77 -12.33
C MET A 289 9.52 8.37 -12.80
N GLN A 290 9.35 7.44 -11.86
CA GLN A 290 9.09 6.04 -12.18
C GLN A 290 7.98 5.47 -11.32
N GLY A 291 6.93 4.93 -11.96
CA GLY A 291 5.92 4.08 -11.32
C GLY A 291 6.46 2.69 -11.04
N PHE A 292 5.97 2.06 -10.00
CA PHE A 292 6.31 0.69 -9.65
C PHE A 292 5.17 0.02 -8.90
N ILE A 293 5.14 -1.30 -8.95
CA ILE A 293 4.33 -2.15 -8.08
C ILE A 293 5.22 -3.21 -7.42
N GLU A 294 4.92 -3.53 -6.18
CA GLU A 294 5.71 -4.45 -5.36
C GLU A 294 5.86 -5.85 -6.00
N PRO A 295 4.79 -6.46 -6.62
CA PRO A 295 4.90 -7.82 -7.17
C PRO A 295 5.95 -8.00 -8.27
N ASP A 296 6.33 -6.92 -8.97
CA ASP A 296 7.37 -6.98 -10.01
C ASP A 296 8.78 -7.19 -9.43
N HIS A 297 8.94 -7.01 -8.11
CA HIS A 297 10.22 -7.04 -7.40
C HIS A 297 10.35 -8.22 -6.42
N LYS A 298 9.60 -9.29 -6.61
CA LYS A 298 9.59 -10.47 -5.72
C LYS A 298 10.97 -11.11 -5.50
N GLN A 299 11.86 -11.03 -6.44
CA GLN A 299 13.24 -11.53 -6.31
C GLN A 299 14.06 -10.76 -5.26
N VAL A 300 13.72 -9.51 -4.98
CA VAL A 300 14.38 -8.71 -3.93
C VAL A 300 14.09 -9.28 -2.55
N VAL A 301 12.88 -9.82 -2.35
CA VAL A 301 12.43 -10.42 -1.07
C VAL A 301 13.17 -11.72 -0.76
N ARG A 302 13.50 -12.51 -1.80
CA ARG A 302 14.22 -13.78 -1.62
C ARG A 302 15.67 -13.58 -1.17
N LEU A 303 16.25 -12.41 -1.44
CA LEU A 303 17.64 -12.08 -1.03
C LEU A 303 17.75 -11.65 0.44
N THR A 304 16.63 -11.37 1.09
CA THR A 304 16.59 -10.93 2.50
C THR A 304 16.06 -11.99 3.46
N ALA A 305 15.56 -13.12 2.96
CA ALA A 305 15.23 -14.26 3.80
C ALA A 305 16.52 -15.06 4.08
N PRO A 306 16.90 -15.30 5.36
CA PRO A 306 17.98 -16.22 5.67
C PRO A 306 17.61 -17.62 5.12
N GLU A 307 18.63 -18.30 4.53
CA GLU A 307 18.53 -19.70 4.09
C GLU A 307 18.23 -20.64 5.27
#